data_69caeb91c9434e992084689c06056ad0
#
_entry.id   69caeb91c9434e992084689c06056ad0
#
_cell.length_a   1.000
_cell.length_b   1.000
_cell.length_c   1.000
_cell.angle_alpha   90.00
_cell.angle_beta   90.00
_cell.angle_gamma   90.00
#
_symmetry.space_group_name_H-M   'P 1'
#
loop_
_entity.id
_entity.type
_entity.pdbx_description
1 polymer ?
#
loop_
_entity_poly.entity_id
_entity_poly.type
_entity_poly.pdbx_seq_one_letter_code
_entity_poly.pdbx_strand_id
1 'polypeptide(L)'
;SILCLDCGGDVQRAHFGEMSCQLAYAHGCRGMLIAGYCRDTQYVLKMPDFPMFTFGTLPNSYGGWAITEVDTPIYLPGHMRRAVQVMPGDFIFGDNDGVQVIPKDVVDEVLLRVEATYEKENAEREQLAAGMPIDEVYRVFGIL
;
A
#
# COMPACT_ATOMS: atom_id res chain seq x y z
N SER A 1 8.26 -9.06 4.76
CA SER A 1 7.23 -9.25 3.71
C SER A 1 5.97 -8.48 4.04
N ILE A 2 5.12 -8.24 3.04
CA ILE A 2 3.77 -7.69 3.15
C ILE A 2 2.79 -8.83 2.89
N LEU A 3 1.73 -8.92 3.69
CA LEU A 3 0.64 -9.87 3.49
C LEU A 3 -0.48 -9.21 2.69
N CYS A 4 -0.75 -9.73 1.50
CA CYS A 4 -1.84 -9.28 0.64
C CYS A 4 -2.99 -10.29 0.68
N LEU A 5 -4.22 -9.83 0.90
CA LEU A 5 -5.40 -10.68 1.03
C LEU A 5 -6.53 -10.22 0.11
N ASP A 6 -7.02 -11.17 -0.67
CA ASP A 6 -8.32 -11.08 -1.32
C ASP A 6 -9.35 -11.73 -0.40
N CYS A 7 -10.31 -10.94 0.06
CA CYS A 7 -11.38 -11.40 0.96
C CYS A 7 -12.65 -11.82 0.21
N GLY A 8 -12.54 -12.13 -1.08
CA GLY A 8 -13.68 -12.60 -1.88
C GLY A 8 -14.82 -11.59 -2.04
N GLY A 9 -14.52 -10.29 -1.89
CA GLY A 9 -15.55 -9.24 -1.97
C GLY A 9 -16.46 -9.12 -0.74
N ASP A 10 -16.15 -9.77 0.38
CA ASP A 10 -16.91 -9.58 1.61
C ASP A 10 -16.68 -8.17 2.18
N VAL A 11 -17.75 -7.41 2.25
CA VAL A 11 -17.79 -6.03 2.77
C VAL A 11 -18.60 -5.91 4.07
N GLN A 12 -19.00 -7.03 4.67
CA GLN A 12 -19.87 -7.04 5.82
C GLN A 12 -19.17 -7.31 7.16
N ARG A 13 -17.90 -7.75 7.10
CA ARG A 13 -17.17 -8.22 8.27
C ARG A 13 -15.72 -7.76 8.28
N ALA A 14 -15.18 -7.65 9.50
CA ALA A 14 -13.74 -7.43 9.68
C ALA A 14 -13.00 -8.76 9.59
N HIS A 15 -12.06 -8.84 8.66
CA HIS A 15 -11.25 -10.04 8.39
C HIS A 15 -10.04 -10.14 9.32
N PHE A 16 -9.48 -8.99 9.71
CA PHE A 16 -8.34 -8.92 10.62
C PHE A 16 -8.62 -8.00 11.79
N GLY A 17 -8.16 -8.41 12.96
CA GLY A 17 -8.11 -7.61 14.17
C GLY A 17 -6.69 -7.59 14.75
N GLU A 18 -6.51 -6.92 15.88
CA GLU A 18 -5.20 -6.71 16.52
C GLU A 18 -4.43 -8.03 16.72
N MET A 19 -5.04 -9.05 17.32
CA MET A 19 -4.34 -10.31 17.62
C MET A 19 -3.83 -11.02 16.36
N SER A 20 -4.59 -10.96 15.25
CA SER A 20 -4.16 -11.53 13.96
C SER A 20 -2.99 -10.74 13.36
N CYS A 21 -3.00 -9.41 13.52
CA CYS A 21 -1.89 -8.54 13.10
C CYS A 21 -0.63 -8.81 13.93
N GLN A 22 -0.76 -8.97 15.24
CA GLN A 22 0.37 -9.31 16.14
C GLN A 22 0.97 -10.67 15.78
N LEU A 23 0.14 -11.65 15.49
CA LEU A 23 0.61 -12.97 15.03
C LEU A 23 1.37 -12.85 13.70
N ALA A 24 0.83 -12.15 12.72
CA ALA A 24 1.51 -11.92 11.45
C ALA A 24 2.85 -11.19 11.63
N TYR A 25 2.87 -10.15 12.48
CA TYR A 25 4.07 -9.39 12.80
C TYR A 25 5.15 -10.27 13.46
N ALA A 26 4.77 -11.12 14.41
CA ALA A 26 5.68 -12.06 15.06
C ALA A 26 6.30 -13.07 14.08
N HIS A 27 5.60 -13.38 13.00
CA HIS A 27 6.08 -14.24 11.92
C HIS A 27 6.78 -13.47 10.76
N GLY A 28 7.17 -12.22 10.99
CA GLY A 28 7.98 -11.45 10.04
C GLY A 28 7.20 -10.66 8.99
N CYS A 29 5.86 -10.59 9.11
CA CYS A 29 5.06 -9.67 8.32
C CYS A 29 5.36 -8.22 8.78
N ARG A 30 5.47 -7.28 7.83
CA ARG A 30 5.80 -5.88 8.10
C ARG A 30 4.74 -4.92 7.56
N GLY A 31 3.58 -5.41 7.20
CA GLY A 31 2.43 -4.64 6.76
C GLY A 31 1.42 -5.50 6.05
N MET A 32 0.24 -4.95 5.84
CA MET A 32 -0.88 -5.68 5.23
C MET A 32 -1.61 -4.83 4.21
N LEU A 33 -2.02 -5.48 3.11
CA LEU A 33 -2.96 -4.97 2.13
C LEU A 33 -4.15 -5.91 2.06
N ILE A 34 -5.31 -5.45 2.51
CA ILE A 34 -6.50 -6.29 2.65
C ILE A 34 -7.64 -5.72 1.82
N ALA A 35 -8.10 -6.46 0.80
CA ALA A 35 -9.35 -6.14 0.10
C ALA A 35 -10.57 -6.50 0.95
N GLY A 36 -10.69 -5.85 2.09
CA GLY A 36 -11.69 -6.09 3.12
C GLY A 36 -11.58 -5.09 4.25
N TYR A 37 -12.18 -5.41 5.38
CA TYR A 37 -12.23 -4.54 6.56
C TYR A 37 -11.39 -5.09 7.70
N CYS A 38 -10.92 -4.18 8.58
CA CYS A 38 -10.25 -4.53 9.83
C CYS A 38 -11.02 -4.04 11.05
N ARG A 39 -10.55 -4.42 12.24
CA ARG A 39 -11.05 -3.96 13.54
C ARG A 39 -9.89 -3.76 14.52
N ASP A 40 -10.21 -3.34 15.73
CA ASP A 40 -9.25 -3.13 16.83
C ASP A 40 -8.17 -2.10 16.47
N THR A 41 -8.51 -1.14 15.61
CA THR A 41 -7.57 -0.18 14.99
C THR A 41 -6.79 0.64 16.02
N GLN A 42 -7.39 0.96 17.17
CA GLN A 42 -6.70 1.66 18.26
C GLN A 42 -5.46 0.92 18.80
N TYR A 43 -5.38 -0.39 18.59
CA TYR A 43 -4.23 -1.23 18.96
C TYR A 43 -3.30 -1.45 17.77
N VAL A 44 -3.87 -1.69 16.58
CA VAL A 44 -3.08 -1.86 15.34
C VAL A 44 -2.26 -0.61 15.04
N LEU A 45 -2.83 0.59 15.22
CA LEU A 45 -2.15 1.87 15.02
C LEU A 45 -0.95 2.12 15.99
N LYS A 46 -0.84 1.33 17.05
CA LYS A 46 0.28 1.38 17.99
C LYS A 46 1.40 0.40 17.66
N MET A 47 1.18 -0.48 16.68
CA MET A 47 2.22 -1.41 16.24
C MET A 47 3.32 -0.64 15.50
N PRO A 48 4.59 -0.80 15.88
CA PRO A 48 5.69 -0.08 15.24
C PRO A 48 5.88 -0.59 13.81
N ASP A 49 6.01 0.33 12.86
CA ASP A 49 6.33 0.04 11.45
C ASP A 49 5.46 -1.06 10.82
N PHE A 50 4.14 -1.01 11.11
CA PHE A 50 3.16 -1.96 10.59
C PHE A 50 2.02 -1.25 9.87
N PRO A 51 2.24 -0.74 8.63
CA PRO A 51 1.19 -0.14 7.82
C PRO A 51 0.13 -1.18 7.44
N MET A 52 -1.14 -0.77 7.49
CA MET A 52 -2.27 -1.60 7.10
C MET A 52 -3.20 -0.80 6.20
N PHE A 53 -3.40 -1.29 4.98
CA PHE A 53 -4.31 -0.72 4.00
C PHE A 53 -5.54 -1.61 3.88
N THR A 54 -6.72 -1.04 4.09
CA THR A 54 -8.00 -1.75 4.07
C THR A 54 -9.08 -0.84 3.49
N PHE A 55 -10.24 -1.38 3.16
CA PHE A 55 -11.40 -0.56 2.77
C PHE A 55 -11.94 0.30 3.91
N GLY A 56 -11.62 -0.06 5.15
CA GLY A 56 -12.07 0.64 6.34
C GLY A 56 -12.17 -0.28 7.54
N THR A 57 -13.01 0.11 8.52
CA THR A 57 -13.13 -0.58 9.79
C THR A 57 -14.57 -1.00 10.06
N LEU A 58 -14.76 -2.19 10.62
CA LEU A 58 -16.02 -2.71 11.11
C LEU A 58 -15.83 -3.34 12.50
N PRO A 59 -16.78 -3.18 13.45
CA PRO A 59 -16.61 -3.70 14.80
C PRO A 59 -16.86 -5.20 14.91
N ASN A 60 -17.55 -5.79 13.94
CA ASN A 60 -17.94 -7.20 13.95
C ASN A 60 -16.82 -8.09 13.42
N SER A 61 -16.81 -9.32 13.90
CA SER A 61 -15.96 -10.38 13.37
C SER A 61 -16.79 -11.50 12.78
N TYR A 62 -16.13 -12.35 12.04
CA TYR A 62 -16.74 -13.56 11.52
C TYR A 62 -15.82 -14.77 11.75
N GLY A 63 -16.38 -15.82 12.28
CA GLY A 63 -15.68 -17.07 12.56
C GLY A 63 -15.87 -18.17 11.52
N GLY A 64 -16.27 -17.86 10.31
CA GLY A 64 -16.62 -18.84 9.29
C GLY A 64 -15.85 -18.75 7.98
N TRP A 65 -14.77 -17.97 7.93
CA TRP A 65 -13.91 -17.92 6.73
C TRP A 65 -12.76 -18.93 6.83
N ALA A 66 -12.27 -19.35 5.70
CA ALA A 66 -11.11 -20.22 5.58
C ALA A 66 -10.17 -19.70 4.50
N ILE A 67 -8.89 -19.91 4.70
CA ILE A 67 -7.89 -19.65 3.66
C ILE A 67 -8.06 -20.76 2.61
N THR A 68 -8.31 -20.37 1.37
CA THR A 68 -8.49 -21.30 0.25
C THR A 68 -7.19 -21.52 -0.52
N GLU A 69 -6.36 -20.48 -0.60
CA GLU A 69 -5.10 -20.52 -1.34
C GLU A 69 -4.05 -19.67 -0.63
N VAL A 70 -2.77 -20.00 -0.81
CA VAL A 70 -1.61 -19.30 -0.28
C VAL A 70 -0.54 -19.22 -1.37
N ASP A 71 0.17 -18.09 -1.45
CA ASP A 71 1.21 -17.82 -2.46
C ASP A 71 0.73 -18.02 -3.91
N THR A 72 -0.51 -17.60 -4.17
CA THR A 72 -1.13 -17.61 -5.49
C THR A 72 -1.43 -16.19 -5.96
N PRO A 73 -1.60 -15.96 -7.27
CA PRO A 73 -2.06 -14.67 -7.78
C PRO A 73 -3.43 -14.31 -7.21
N ILE A 74 -3.57 -13.08 -6.73
CA ILE A 74 -4.84 -12.53 -6.27
C ILE A 74 -5.25 -11.31 -7.11
N TYR A 75 -6.52 -10.92 -7.05
CA TYR A 75 -7.06 -9.79 -7.79
C TYR A 75 -7.77 -8.84 -6.85
N LEU A 76 -7.17 -7.70 -6.59
CA LEU A 76 -7.71 -6.68 -5.70
C LEU A 76 -8.46 -5.61 -6.50
N PRO A 77 -9.55 -5.03 -5.95
CA PRO A 77 -10.22 -3.89 -6.59
C PRO A 77 -9.28 -2.70 -6.76
N GLY A 78 -9.38 -2.03 -7.89
CA GLY A 78 -8.56 -0.85 -8.18
C GLY A 78 -9.41 0.35 -8.64
N HIS A 79 -8.90 1.57 -8.43
CA HIS A 79 -9.57 2.80 -8.86
C HIS A 79 -9.43 3.05 -10.35
N MET A 80 -8.24 2.83 -10.89
CA MET A 80 -7.95 3.06 -12.32
C MET A 80 -8.30 1.85 -13.20
N ARG A 81 -8.41 0.68 -12.60
CA ARG A 81 -8.80 -0.58 -13.26
C ARG A 81 -9.73 -1.33 -12.33
N ARG A 82 -10.66 -2.06 -12.91
CA ARG A 82 -11.64 -2.84 -12.13
C ARG A 82 -10.96 -3.83 -11.17
N ALA A 83 -9.85 -4.40 -11.58
CA ALA A 83 -9.04 -5.30 -10.77
C ALA A 83 -7.55 -5.10 -11.06
N VAL A 84 -6.74 -5.19 -10.01
CA VAL A 84 -5.29 -5.18 -10.05
C VAL A 84 -4.80 -6.56 -9.63
N GLN A 85 -4.04 -7.22 -10.50
CA GLN A 85 -3.39 -8.48 -10.16
C GLN A 85 -2.22 -8.21 -9.22
N VAL A 86 -2.08 -9.03 -8.20
CA VAL A 86 -0.93 -9.06 -7.30
C VAL A 86 -0.34 -10.46 -7.35
N MET A 87 0.90 -10.56 -7.77
CA MET A 87 1.64 -11.82 -7.82
C MET A 87 2.48 -12.00 -6.55
N PRO A 88 2.69 -13.23 -6.09
CA PRO A 88 3.69 -13.48 -5.05
C PRO A 88 5.07 -12.93 -5.44
N GLY A 89 5.62 -12.07 -4.56
CA GLY A 89 6.90 -11.42 -4.78
C GLY A 89 6.83 -10.03 -5.42
N ASP A 90 5.66 -9.55 -5.81
CA ASP A 90 5.47 -8.16 -6.24
C ASP A 90 5.78 -7.18 -5.09
N PHE A 91 6.24 -6.01 -5.47
CA PHE A 91 6.52 -4.92 -4.54
C PHE A 91 5.25 -4.08 -4.31
N ILE A 92 4.93 -3.83 -3.05
CA ILE A 92 3.80 -2.99 -2.66
C ILE A 92 4.34 -1.66 -2.14
N PHE A 93 3.99 -0.58 -2.80
CA PHE A 93 4.19 0.77 -2.34
C PHE A 93 2.86 1.31 -1.81
N GLY A 94 2.88 1.91 -0.63
CA GLY A 94 1.66 2.48 -0.04
C GLY A 94 1.97 3.67 0.85
N ASP A 95 1.16 4.71 0.71
CA ASP A 95 1.19 5.93 1.52
C ASP A 95 -0.22 6.43 1.83
N ASN A 96 -0.35 7.72 2.21
CA ASN A 96 -1.66 8.33 2.52
C ASN A 96 -2.57 8.50 1.31
N ASP A 97 -2.03 8.48 0.09
CA ASP A 97 -2.80 8.66 -1.14
C ASP A 97 -3.30 7.33 -1.71
N GLY A 98 -2.69 6.22 -1.28
CA GLY A 98 -3.15 4.88 -1.67
C GLY A 98 -2.05 3.85 -1.78
N VAL A 99 -2.32 2.83 -2.59
CA VAL A 99 -1.44 1.69 -2.77
C VAL A 99 -1.19 1.43 -4.24
N GLN A 100 0.06 1.16 -4.58
CA GLN A 100 0.49 0.72 -5.91
C GLN A 100 1.14 -0.66 -5.84
N VAL A 101 0.89 -1.46 -6.85
CA VAL A 101 1.54 -2.76 -7.06
C VAL A 101 2.58 -2.62 -8.16
N ILE A 102 3.81 -2.90 -7.86
CA ILE A 102 4.93 -2.86 -8.81
C ILE A 102 5.36 -4.31 -9.07
N PRO A 103 5.21 -4.82 -10.30
CA PRO A 103 5.63 -6.17 -10.64
C PRO A 103 7.12 -6.36 -10.32
N LYS A 104 7.46 -7.49 -9.73
CA LYS A 104 8.83 -7.82 -9.31
C LYS A 104 9.89 -7.67 -10.41
N ASP A 105 9.50 -7.94 -11.65
CA ASP A 105 10.43 -7.96 -12.78
C ASP A 105 10.85 -6.56 -13.25
N VAL A 106 10.14 -5.51 -12.81
CA VAL A 106 10.42 -4.11 -13.18
C VAL A 106 10.74 -3.21 -11.97
N VAL A 107 10.77 -3.76 -10.76
CA VAL A 107 10.94 -2.97 -9.54
C VAL A 107 12.24 -2.17 -9.54
N ASP A 108 13.35 -2.75 -9.96
CA ASP A 108 14.65 -2.07 -9.97
C ASP A 108 14.66 -0.89 -10.94
N GLU A 109 14.06 -1.05 -12.13
CA GLU A 109 13.92 0.04 -13.10
C GLU A 109 13.02 1.16 -12.56
N VAL A 110 11.91 0.80 -11.94
CA VAL A 110 10.99 1.77 -11.33
C VAL A 110 11.69 2.55 -10.22
N LEU A 111 12.41 1.88 -9.33
CA LEU A 111 13.14 2.53 -8.23
C LEU A 111 14.18 3.53 -8.75
N LEU A 112 14.97 3.18 -9.74
CA LEU A 112 15.94 4.10 -10.34
C LEU A 112 15.29 5.36 -10.91
N ARG A 113 14.13 5.21 -11.57
CA ARG A 113 13.38 6.34 -12.12
C ARG A 113 12.77 7.21 -11.01
N VAL A 114 12.23 6.58 -9.96
CA VAL A 114 11.65 7.28 -8.82
C VAL A 114 12.71 8.09 -8.07
N GLU A 115 13.89 7.51 -7.82
CA GLU A 115 15.01 8.20 -7.16
C GLU A 115 15.42 9.45 -7.95
N ALA A 116 15.61 9.33 -9.27
CA ALA A 116 15.95 10.46 -10.13
C ALA A 116 14.88 11.56 -10.14
N THR A 117 13.61 11.16 -10.15
CA THR A 117 12.47 12.09 -10.07
C THR A 117 12.41 12.78 -8.71
N TYR A 118 12.62 12.03 -7.64
CA TYR A 118 12.62 12.56 -6.27
C TYR A 118 13.70 13.62 -6.05
N GLU A 119 14.91 13.40 -6.54
CA GLU A 119 16.00 14.37 -6.48
C GLU A 119 15.65 15.66 -7.24
N LYS A 120 15.10 15.51 -8.46
CA LYS A 120 14.63 16.64 -9.27
C LYS A 120 13.54 17.44 -8.54
N GLU A 121 12.50 16.76 -8.05
CA GLU A 121 11.41 17.43 -7.33
C GLU A 121 11.86 18.10 -6.03
N ASN A 122 12.86 17.57 -5.33
CA ASN A 122 13.41 18.22 -4.15
C ASN A 122 14.11 19.52 -4.52
N ALA A 123 14.90 19.53 -5.60
CA ALA A 123 15.52 20.75 -6.11
C ALA A 123 14.46 21.78 -6.54
N GLU A 124 13.38 21.36 -7.18
CA GLU A 124 12.24 22.22 -7.53
C GLU A 124 11.59 22.85 -6.29
N ARG A 125 11.31 22.03 -5.26
CA ARG A 125 10.72 22.51 -3.98
C ARG A 125 11.60 23.56 -3.30
N GLU A 126 12.92 23.35 -3.31
CA GLU A 126 13.88 24.30 -2.75
C GLU A 126 13.84 25.63 -3.50
N GLN A 127 13.81 25.63 -4.83
CA GLN A 127 13.76 26.85 -5.64
C GLN A 127 12.42 27.58 -5.46
N LEU A 128 11.31 26.87 -5.42
CA LEU A 128 9.99 27.44 -5.12
C LEU A 128 9.97 28.08 -3.72
N ALA A 129 10.52 27.39 -2.72
CA ALA A 129 10.61 27.93 -1.36
C ALA A 129 11.52 29.18 -1.27
N ALA A 130 12.52 29.28 -2.13
CA ALA A 130 13.38 30.45 -2.26
C ALA A 130 12.73 31.62 -3.04
N GLY A 131 11.51 31.44 -3.56
CA GLY A 131 10.73 32.46 -4.26
C GLY A 131 10.98 32.52 -5.76
N MET A 132 11.59 31.50 -6.37
CA MET A 132 11.73 31.42 -7.83
C MET A 132 10.34 31.43 -8.49
N PRO A 133 10.09 32.25 -9.50
CA PRO A 133 8.82 32.24 -10.23
C PRO A 133 8.55 30.90 -10.90
N ILE A 134 7.27 30.50 -10.94
CA ILE A 134 6.86 29.19 -11.44
C ILE A 134 7.22 28.95 -12.92
N ASP A 135 7.17 30.00 -13.73
CA ASP A 135 7.56 29.95 -15.14
C ASP A 135 9.07 29.68 -15.31
N GLU A 136 9.89 30.21 -14.40
CA GLU A 136 11.31 29.92 -14.37
C GLU A 136 11.60 28.50 -13.87
N VAL A 137 10.86 28.00 -12.86
CA VAL A 137 10.94 26.62 -12.41
C VAL A 137 10.65 25.67 -13.58
N TYR A 138 9.56 25.87 -14.30
CA TYR A 138 9.23 25.05 -15.48
C TYR A 138 10.27 25.13 -16.60
N ARG A 139 10.92 26.29 -16.77
CA ARG A 139 11.99 26.44 -17.75
C ARG A 139 13.23 25.62 -17.39
N VAL A 140 13.57 25.56 -16.11
CA VAL A 140 14.78 24.88 -15.60
C VAL A 140 14.56 23.37 -15.45
N PHE A 141 13.45 22.99 -14.85
CA PHE A 141 13.17 21.60 -14.46
C PHE A 141 12.21 20.88 -15.41
N GLY A 142 11.51 21.60 -16.27
CA GLY A 142 10.46 21.07 -17.12
C GLY A 142 9.08 21.09 -16.44
N ILE A 143 8.05 20.68 -17.17
CA ILE A 143 6.70 20.56 -16.62
C ILE A 143 6.65 19.30 -15.75
N LEU A 144 6.02 19.42 -14.58
CA LEU A 144 5.78 18.34 -13.61
C LEU A 144 4.85 17.28 -14.16
#